data_f60a227657cce81a898a0d70eff14835
#
_entry.id   f60a227657cce81a898a0d70eff14835
#
_cell.length_a   1.000
_cell.length_b   1.000
_cell.length_c   1.000
_cell.angle_alpha   90.00
_cell.angle_beta   90.00
_cell.angle_gamma   90.00
#
_symmetry.space_group_name_H-M   'P 1'
#
loop_
_entity.id
_entity.type
_entity.pdbx_description
1 polymer ?
#
loop_
_entity_poly.entity_id
_entity_poly.type
_entity_poly.pdbx_seq_one_letter_code
_entity_poly.pdbx_strand_id
1 'polypeptide(L)'
;MYFSILYFLCLLLTNPANQVDIIAPSSKGKESDLPTIREYVKTLDFNPHISEKIYSNDNQFYSNSDEFRANDLVNALTDDSKIIWCIRGGEGASRLIPYLEKLPNDKKERIAQNKNKKILIGYSDITALHIYLQVKYDWQTLHGTMLEMIVNNSVAESSVEKLKELILKQRNSIRFDNLKMIDNGVRLKNGKLESKIIGGNMTLVENSIGTAWQINAKDKILFLEDIRVYPYSIERSLDHLKQAHIFDGVHAVIFGDFVNCYNDNLVEIVKERFAKSVNFPVFTMKGVGHGHINDPLPLNTHTIISIQNEKEFMDVQQLYK
;
A
#
# COMPACT_ATOMS: atom_id res chain seq x y z
N MET A 1 -5.60 -45.15 15.91
CA MET A 1 -4.44 -44.30 15.59
C MET A 1 -4.61 -43.46 14.31
N TYR A 2 -5.23 -44.01 13.25
CA TYR A 2 -5.46 -43.27 12.00
C TYR A 2 -6.51 -42.11 12.09
N PHE A 3 -7.51 -42.21 12.97
CA PHE A 3 -8.51 -41.15 13.16
C PHE A 3 -7.95 -39.89 13.82
N SER A 4 -6.95 -40.00 14.71
CA SER A 4 -6.33 -38.84 15.37
C SER A 4 -5.44 -38.03 14.43
N ILE A 5 -4.77 -38.69 13.46
CA ILE A 5 -3.88 -38.01 12.49
C ILE A 5 -4.70 -37.22 11.47
N LEU A 6 -5.83 -37.77 11.01
CA LEU A 6 -6.73 -37.06 10.10
C LEU A 6 -7.38 -35.82 10.75
N TYR A 7 -7.73 -35.93 12.04
CA TYR A 7 -8.31 -34.81 12.81
C TYR A 7 -7.27 -33.71 13.06
N PHE A 8 -6.00 -34.08 13.30
CA PHE A 8 -4.90 -33.12 13.45
C PHE A 8 -4.52 -32.45 12.13
N LEU A 9 -4.54 -33.18 11.02
CA LEU A 9 -4.33 -32.62 9.68
C LEU A 9 -5.47 -31.68 9.27
N CYS A 10 -6.73 -32.02 9.60
CA CYS A 10 -7.90 -31.17 9.34
C CYS A 10 -7.88 -29.88 10.18
N LEU A 11 -7.38 -29.94 11.44
CA LEU A 11 -7.20 -28.76 12.29
C LEU A 11 -6.05 -27.84 11.80
N LEU A 12 -5.02 -28.39 11.17
CA LEU A 12 -3.95 -27.59 10.54
C LEU A 12 -4.46 -26.87 9.28
N LEU A 13 -5.42 -27.45 8.55
CA LEU A 13 -6.04 -26.85 7.35
C LEU A 13 -7.06 -25.74 7.68
N THR A 14 -7.51 -25.62 8.93
CA THR A 14 -8.51 -24.63 9.36
C THR A 14 -7.97 -23.62 10.38
N ASN A 15 -6.64 -23.55 10.58
CA ASN A 15 -6.08 -22.53 11.48
C ASN A 15 -6.25 -21.14 10.87
N PRO A 16 -7.10 -20.26 11.43
CA PRO A 16 -7.33 -18.92 10.91
C PRO A 16 -6.05 -18.08 10.84
N ALA A 17 -5.06 -18.40 11.67
CA ALA A 17 -3.76 -17.71 11.67
C ALA A 17 -2.96 -17.90 10.37
N ASN A 18 -3.26 -18.96 9.59
CA ASN A 18 -2.62 -19.23 8.30
C ASN A 18 -3.53 -18.87 7.10
N GLN A 19 -4.72 -18.29 7.36
CA GLN A 19 -5.60 -17.85 6.29
C GLN A 19 -5.12 -16.53 5.68
N VAL A 20 -5.18 -16.45 4.36
CA VAL A 20 -5.03 -15.22 3.57
C VAL A 20 -6.35 -14.90 2.90
N ASP A 21 -6.93 -13.76 3.24
CA ASP A 21 -8.10 -13.26 2.54
C ASP A 21 -7.68 -12.56 1.26
N ILE A 22 -8.13 -13.08 0.15
CA ILE A 22 -7.83 -12.58 -1.17
C ILE A 22 -9.05 -11.83 -1.67
N ILE A 23 -8.93 -10.51 -1.81
CA ILE A 23 -10.03 -9.61 -2.15
C ILE A 23 -9.78 -8.86 -3.46
N ALA A 24 -10.85 -8.40 -4.08
CA ALA A 24 -10.81 -7.56 -5.28
C ALA A 24 -11.58 -6.25 -5.07
N PRO A 25 -11.05 -5.30 -4.26
CA PRO A 25 -11.77 -4.09 -3.88
C PRO A 25 -11.86 -3.03 -5.01
N SER A 26 -11.14 -3.24 -6.10
CA SER A 26 -10.99 -2.33 -7.24
C SER A 26 -11.56 -2.94 -8.53
N SER A 27 -10.83 -2.84 -9.65
CA SER A 27 -11.23 -3.40 -10.93
C SER A 27 -11.18 -4.93 -10.94
N LYS A 28 -11.92 -5.53 -11.86
CA LYS A 28 -11.94 -6.98 -12.11
C LYS A 28 -10.59 -7.43 -12.68
N GLY A 29 -9.99 -8.47 -12.11
CA GLY A 29 -8.86 -9.21 -12.68
C GLY A 29 -9.32 -10.25 -13.71
N LYS A 30 -8.38 -11.07 -14.19
CA LYS A 30 -8.72 -12.19 -15.06
C LYS A 30 -9.21 -13.36 -14.21
N GLU A 31 -10.40 -13.87 -14.53
CA GLU A 31 -10.99 -15.01 -13.82
C GLU A 31 -10.13 -16.28 -13.98
N SER A 32 -9.46 -16.42 -15.13
CA SER A 32 -8.52 -17.51 -15.42
C SER A 32 -7.29 -17.52 -14.49
N ASP A 33 -6.97 -16.43 -13.84
CA ASP A 33 -5.80 -16.33 -12.96
C ASP A 33 -6.10 -16.81 -11.53
N LEU A 34 -7.38 -16.91 -11.14
CA LEU A 34 -7.78 -17.29 -9.78
C LEU A 34 -7.23 -18.66 -9.33
N PRO A 35 -7.22 -19.72 -10.15
CA PRO A 35 -6.61 -20.98 -9.77
C PRO A 35 -5.11 -20.85 -9.49
N THR A 36 -4.36 -20.13 -10.35
CA THR A 36 -2.92 -19.90 -10.20
C THR A 36 -2.63 -19.05 -8.96
N ILE A 37 -3.45 -18.05 -8.66
CA ILE A 37 -3.36 -17.24 -7.44
C ILE A 37 -3.53 -18.12 -6.19
N ARG A 38 -4.53 -19.03 -6.18
CA ARG A 38 -4.73 -19.97 -5.07
C ARG A 38 -3.50 -20.86 -4.84
N GLU A 39 -2.99 -21.44 -5.92
CA GLU A 39 -1.80 -22.32 -5.83
C GLU A 39 -0.57 -21.52 -5.38
N TYR A 40 -0.35 -20.31 -5.89
CA TYR A 40 0.76 -19.46 -5.43
C TYR A 40 0.71 -19.20 -3.92
N VAL A 41 -0.46 -18.83 -3.38
CA VAL A 41 -0.60 -18.57 -1.93
C VAL A 41 -0.37 -19.85 -1.10
N LYS A 42 -0.75 -21.03 -1.60
CA LYS A 42 -0.45 -22.31 -0.97
C LYS A 42 1.06 -22.62 -0.95
N THR A 43 1.82 -22.20 -1.97
CA THR A 43 3.29 -22.36 -1.97
C THR A 43 3.98 -21.60 -0.84
N LEU A 44 3.30 -20.65 -0.23
CA LEU A 44 3.76 -19.87 0.93
C LEU A 44 3.29 -20.45 2.27
N ASP A 45 2.76 -21.69 2.27
CA ASP A 45 2.16 -22.36 3.43
C ASP A 45 0.94 -21.65 4.03
N PHE A 46 0.23 -20.83 3.21
CA PHE A 46 -1.02 -20.18 3.59
C PHE A 46 -2.24 -20.88 3.00
N ASN A 47 -3.38 -20.71 3.67
CA ASN A 47 -4.68 -21.16 3.20
C ASN A 47 -5.41 -20.00 2.50
N PRO A 48 -5.55 -20.00 1.15
CA PRO A 48 -6.20 -18.93 0.41
C PRO A 48 -7.72 -18.98 0.56
N HIS A 49 -8.29 -17.91 1.07
CA HIS A 49 -9.74 -17.69 1.10
C HIS A 49 -10.12 -16.65 0.04
N ILE A 50 -10.91 -17.05 -0.93
CA ILE A 50 -11.44 -16.20 -2.01
C ILE A 50 -12.95 -16.45 -2.09
N SER A 51 -13.73 -15.38 -2.07
CA SER A 51 -15.18 -15.48 -2.27
C SER A 51 -15.51 -16.11 -3.64
N GLU A 52 -16.46 -17.03 -3.67
CA GLU A 52 -16.91 -17.70 -4.93
C GLU A 52 -17.42 -16.71 -5.99
N LYS A 53 -17.98 -15.59 -5.54
CA LYS A 53 -18.55 -14.53 -6.40
C LYS A 53 -17.68 -13.28 -6.44
N ILE A 54 -16.35 -13.44 -6.32
CA ILE A 54 -15.44 -12.30 -6.27
C ILE A 54 -15.53 -11.41 -7.52
N TYR A 55 -15.94 -11.95 -8.67
CA TYR A 55 -16.17 -11.24 -9.90
C TYR A 55 -17.64 -11.34 -10.34
N SER A 56 -18.15 -10.21 -10.86
CA SER A 56 -19.43 -10.14 -11.57
C SER A 56 -19.21 -9.62 -12.98
N ASN A 57 -20.04 -10.08 -13.92
CA ASN A 57 -20.07 -9.57 -15.29
C ASN A 57 -21.02 -8.37 -15.46
N ASP A 58 -21.79 -8.05 -14.42
CA ASP A 58 -22.75 -6.95 -14.44
C ASP A 58 -22.09 -5.57 -14.33
N ASN A 59 -20.81 -5.54 -13.95
CA ASN A 59 -20.05 -4.30 -13.79
C ASN A 59 -18.86 -4.26 -14.76
N GLN A 60 -18.80 -3.22 -15.58
CA GLN A 60 -17.73 -3.05 -16.59
C GLN A 60 -16.45 -2.43 -16.02
N PHE A 61 -16.52 -1.73 -14.88
CA PHE A 61 -15.41 -0.98 -14.29
C PHE A 61 -14.77 -1.69 -13.09
N TYR A 62 -15.57 -2.38 -12.28
CA TYR A 62 -15.18 -2.93 -10.99
C TYR A 62 -15.29 -4.46 -10.98
N SER A 63 -14.68 -5.09 -9.99
CA SER A 63 -14.72 -6.55 -9.82
C SER A 63 -16.14 -7.07 -9.60
N ASN A 64 -16.95 -6.31 -8.85
CA ASN A 64 -18.33 -6.62 -8.50
C ASN A 64 -19.07 -5.33 -8.09
N SER A 65 -20.31 -5.43 -7.60
CA SER A 65 -21.03 -4.30 -7.03
C SER A 65 -20.27 -3.69 -5.84
N ASP A 66 -20.48 -2.39 -5.58
CA ASP A 66 -19.87 -1.70 -4.45
C ASP A 66 -20.23 -2.38 -3.12
N GLU A 67 -21.48 -2.81 -2.96
CA GLU A 67 -21.96 -3.49 -1.76
C GLU A 67 -21.24 -4.84 -1.54
N PHE A 68 -21.11 -5.67 -2.59
CA PHE A 68 -20.39 -6.93 -2.49
C PHE A 68 -18.93 -6.72 -2.10
N ARG A 69 -18.22 -5.82 -2.80
CA ARG A 69 -16.80 -5.52 -2.54
C ARG A 69 -16.58 -4.96 -1.13
N ALA A 70 -17.50 -4.10 -0.67
CA ALA A 70 -17.45 -3.55 0.68
C ALA A 70 -17.66 -4.64 1.74
N ASN A 71 -18.63 -5.53 1.55
CA ASN A 71 -18.90 -6.65 2.47
C ASN A 71 -17.72 -7.63 2.50
N ASP A 72 -17.12 -7.95 1.35
CA ASP A 72 -15.95 -8.82 1.25
C ASP A 72 -14.75 -8.20 2.00
N LEU A 73 -14.49 -6.91 1.80
CA LEU A 73 -13.47 -6.16 2.55
C LEU A 73 -13.76 -6.13 4.06
N VAL A 74 -15.01 -5.88 4.47
CA VAL A 74 -15.39 -5.85 5.90
C VAL A 74 -15.17 -7.20 6.55
N ASN A 75 -15.53 -8.29 5.87
CA ASN A 75 -15.30 -9.64 6.38
C ASN A 75 -13.81 -9.88 6.58
N ALA A 76 -12.98 -9.57 5.59
CA ALA A 76 -11.52 -9.67 5.70
C ALA A 76 -10.92 -8.78 6.79
N LEU A 77 -11.46 -7.57 7.02
CA LEU A 77 -10.99 -6.67 8.09
C LEU A 77 -11.39 -7.14 9.50
N THR A 78 -12.45 -7.95 9.62
CA THR A 78 -13.05 -8.31 10.93
C THR A 78 -12.85 -9.74 11.35
N ASP A 79 -12.46 -10.66 10.46
CA ASP A 79 -12.18 -12.06 10.81
C ASP A 79 -10.82 -12.24 11.51
N ASP A 80 -10.35 -13.49 11.66
CA ASP A 80 -9.11 -13.83 12.38
C ASP A 80 -7.90 -14.09 11.47
N SER A 81 -8.03 -13.91 10.15
CA SER A 81 -6.89 -14.00 9.22
C SER A 81 -5.81 -12.96 9.54
N LYS A 82 -4.60 -13.18 9.05
CA LYS A 82 -3.46 -12.26 9.28
C LYS A 82 -3.16 -11.37 8.08
N ILE A 83 -3.55 -11.81 6.90
CA ILE A 83 -3.19 -11.17 5.64
C ILE A 83 -4.46 -10.95 4.82
N ILE A 84 -4.63 -9.72 4.35
CA ILE A 84 -5.61 -9.32 3.34
C ILE A 84 -4.82 -8.93 2.10
N TRP A 85 -4.93 -9.71 1.02
CA TRP A 85 -4.13 -9.48 -0.18
C TRP A 85 -5.01 -9.14 -1.36
N CYS A 86 -4.80 -7.96 -1.92
CA CYS A 86 -5.56 -7.51 -3.08
C CYS A 86 -5.10 -8.21 -4.35
N ILE A 87 -6.05 -8.62 -5.20
CA ILE A 87 -5.75 -9.26 -6.49
C ILE A 87 -5.12 -8.24 -7.44
N ARG A 88 -5.76 -7.05 -7.57
CA ARG A 88 -5.28 -5.95 -8.41
C ARG A 88 -5.82 -4.60 -7.94
N GLY A 89 -5.23 -3.53 -8.47
CA GLY A 89 -5.74 -2.17 -8.40
C GLY A 89 -6.71 -1.85 -9.54
N GLY A 90 -6.58 -0.67 -10.11
CA GLY A 90 -7.45 -0.15 -11.14
C GLY A 90 -8.28 1.01 -10.61
N GLU A 91 -9.59 0.82 -10.43
CA GLU A 91 -10.50 1.85 -9.93
C GLU A 91 -11.53 1.27 -8.97
N GLY A 92 -12.01 2.11 -8.05
CA GLY A 92 -13.22 1.85 -7.26
C GLY A 92 -13.01 1.53 -5.79
N ALA A 93 -11.78 1.45 -5.28
CA ALA A 93 -11.54 1.19 -3.86
C ALA A 93 -12.11 2.31 -2.96
N SER A 94 -11.98 3.57 -3.37
CA SER A 94 -12.53 4.71 -2.63
C SER A 94 -14.06 4.68 -2.49
N ARG A 95 -14.77 4.04 -3.43
CA ARG A 95 -16.23 3.88 -3.40
C ARG A 95 -16.71 3.00 -2.24
N LEU A 96 -15.82 2.19 -1.66
CA LEU A 96 -16.14 1.31 -0.53
C LEU A 96 -16.15 2.09 0.81
N ILE A 97 -15.46 3.21 0.88
CA ILE A 97 -15.32 3.99 2.12
C ILE A 97 -16.68 4.43 2.70
N PRO A 98 -17.65 4.93 1.92
CA PRO A 98 -18.97 5.25 2.45
C PRO A 98 -19.70 4.07 3.11
N TYR A 99 -19.44 2.83 2.70
CA TYR A 99 -19.98 1.62 3.33
C TYR A 99 -19.26 1.35 4.66
N LEU A 100 -17.93 1.53 4.70
CA LEU A 100 -17.14 1.38 5.93
C LEU A 100 -17.53 2.44 6.98
N GLU A 101 -17.82 3.67 6.57
CA GLU A 101 -18.28 4.75 7.48
C GLU A 101 -19.65 4.44 8.11
N LYS A 102 -20.50 3.69 7.41
CA LYS A 102 -21.84 3.30 7.89
C LYS A 102 -21.88 2.02 8.72
N LEU A 103 -20.73 1.36 8.91
CA LEU A 103 -20.68 0.13 9.71
C LEU A 103 -21.19 0.37 11.14
N PRO A 104 -21.85 -0.63 11.77
CA PRO A 104 -22.19 -0.59 13.18
C PRO A 104 -20.92 -0.57 14.06
N ASN A 105 -21.07 -0.09 15.29
CA ASN A 105 -19.94 0.16 16.19
C ASN A 105 -19.12 -1.11 16.49
N ASP A 106 -19.76 -2.25 16.69
CA ASP A 106 -19.09 -3.54 16.94
C ASP A 106 -18.12 -3.92 15.81
N LYS A 107 -18.51 -3.70 14.55
CA LYS A 107 -17.64 -3.92 13.39
C LYS A 107 -16.47 -2.93 13.37
N LYS A 108 -16.72 -1.65 13.61
CA LYS A 108 -15.68 -0.61 13.71
C LYS A 108 -14.69 -0.91 14.83
N GLU A 109 -15.16 -1.34 15.98
CA GLU A 109 -14.31 -1.76 17.09
C GLU A 109 -13.47 -2.99 16.74
N ARG A 110 -14.04 -3.97 16.04
CA ARG A 110 -13.30 -5.15 15.58
C ARG A 110 -12.19 -4.77 14.59
N ILE A 111 -12.47 -3.86 13.62
CA ILE A 111 -11.45 -3.31 12.73
C ILE A 111 -10.33 -2.63 13.53
N ALA A 112 -10.68 -1.78 14.51
CA ALA A 112 -9.70 -1.10 15.36
C ALA A 112 -8.83 -2.07 16.17
N GLN A 113 -9.40 -3.16 16.69
CA GLN A 113 -8.69 -4.21 17.44
C GLN A 113 -7.73 -5.03 16.57
N ASN A 114 -7.99 -5.09 15.26
CA ASN A 114 -7.18 -5.84 14.31
C ASN A 114 -5.98 -5.03 13.76
N LYS A 115 -5.83 -3.75 14.07
CA LYS A 115 -4.81 -2.84 13.53
C LYS A 115 -3.35 -3.32 13.65
N ASN A 116 -3.02 -4.12 14.68
CA ASN A 116 -1.68 -4.67 14.90
C ASN A 116 -1.63 -6.19 14.70
N LYS A 117 -2.66 -6.77 14.08
CA LYS A 117 -2.80 -8.21 13.89
C LYS A 117 -2.91 -8.60 12.43
N LYS A 118 -3.35 -7.68 11.59
CA LYS A 118 -3.59 -7.89 10.17
C LYS A 118 -2.82 -6.89 9.32
N ILE A 119 -2.55 -7.30 8.09
CA ILE A 119 -1.89 -6.47 7.08
C ILE A 119 -2.75 -6.45 5.81
N LEU A 120 -3.03 -5.24 5.30
CA LEU A 120 -3.60 -5.04 3.97
C LEU A 120 -2.45 -4.84 2.98
N ILE A 121 -2.39 -5.67 1.93
CA ILE A 121 -1.36 -5.64 0.89
C ILE A 121 -1.98 -5.20 -0.43
N GLY A 122 -1.40 -4.19 -1.04
CA GLY A 122 -1.76 -3.68 -2.35
C GLY A 122 -1.11 -2.33 -2.61
N TYR A 123 -1.36 -1.73 -3.77
CA TYR A 123 -0.89 -0.40 -4.14
C TYR A 123 -1.79 0.20 -5.24
N SER A 124 -1.41 1.35 -5.83
CA SER A 124 -2.27 2.00 -6.84
C SER A 124 -3.60 2.44 -6.23
N ASP A 125 -4.75 2.06 -6.77
CA ASP A 125 -6.09 2.37 -6.28
C ASP A 125 -6.31 1.96 -4.81
N ILE A 126 -5.58 0.92 -4.33
CA ILE A 126 -5.62 0.47 -2.93
C ILE A 126 -5.12 1.54 -1.95
N THR A 127 -4.39 2.55 -2.43
CA THR A 127 -3.97 3.70 -1.64
C THR A 127 -5.14 4.36 -0.89
N ALA A 128 -6.34 4.41 -1.49
CA ALA A 128 -7.53 4.93 -0.80
C ALA A 128 -7.85 4.17 0.48
N LEU A 129 -7.74 2.83 0.46
CA LEU A 129 -7.97 1.99 1.63
C LEU A 129 -6.82 2.08 2.64
N HIS A 130 -5.56 2.19 2.17
CA HIS A 130 -4.42 2.45 3.04
C HIS A 130 -4.63 3.73 3.84
N ILE A 131 -4.95 4.85 3.16
CA ILE A 131 -5.19 6.14 3.82
C ILE A 131 -6.36 6.05 4.80
N TYR A 132 -7.50 5.48 4.37
CA TYR A 132 -8.66 5.32 5.23
C TYR A 132 -8.35 4.58 6.53
N LEU A 133 -7.72 3.41 6.42
CA LEU A 133 -7.37 2.58 7.58
C LEU A 133 -6.34 3.27 8.49
N GLN A 134 -5.40 4.02 7.92
CA GLN A 134 -4.42 4.78 8.69
C GLN A 134 -5.07 5.94 9.45
N VAL A 135 -5.92 6.71 8.77
CA VAL A 135 -6.56 7.90 9.36
C VAL A 135 -7.58 7.54 10.43
N LYS A 136 -8.40 6.50 10.18
CA LYS A 136 -9.50 6.13 11.08
C LYS A 136 -9.08 5.23 12.22
N TYR A 137 -8.12 4.33 12.00
CA TYR A 137 -7.81 3.25 12.92
C TYR A 137 -6.32 3.13 13.26
N ASP A 138 -5.45 3.99 12.69
CA ASP A 138 -3.99 3.93 12.84
C ASP A 138 -3.40 2.56 12.43
N TRP A 139 -3.96 1.94 11.39
CA TRP A 139 -3.44 0.68 10.85
C TRP A 139 -2.08 0.88 10.18
N GLN A 140 -1.22 -0.11 10.35
CA GLN A 140 -0.08 -0.32 9.47
C GLN A 140 -0.55 -1.12 8.26
N THR A 141 -0.09 -0.76 7.06
CA THR A 141 -0.47 -1.41 5.80
C THR A 141 0.77 -1.60 4.93
N LEU A 142 0.68 -2.35 3.85
CA LEU A 142 1.81 -2.63 2.98
C LEU A 142 1.52 -2.22 1.54
N HIS A 143 2.17 -1.14 1.09
CA HIS A 143 2.27 -0.86 -0.34
C HIS A 143 3.15 -1.95 -0.95
N GLY A 144 2.54 -2.89 -1.66
CA GLY A 144 3.22 -4.08 -2.13
C GLY A 144 2.51 -4.75 -3.31
N THR A 145 3.25 -5.58 -4.00
CA THR A 145 2.80 -6.26 -5.22
C THR A 145 1.52 -7.05 -5.02
N MET A 146 0.57 -6.85 -5.91
CA MET A 146 -0.72 -7.54 -5.93
C MET A 146 -0.63 -8.88 -6.64
N LEU A 147 -1.52 -9.81 -6.28
CA LEU A 147 -1.43 -11.21 -6.67
C LEU A 147 -1.46 -11.44 -8.18
N GLU A 148 -2.30 -10.71 -8.93
CA GLU A 148 -2.36 -10.81 -10.40
C GLU A 148 -1.00 -10.48 -11.03
N MET A 149 -0.26 -9.52 -10.49
CA MET A 149 1.05 -9.12 -11.03
C MET A 149 2.12 -10.18 -10.74
N ILE A 150 2.03 -10.87 -9.61
CA ILE A 150 2.95 -11.96 -9.25
C ILE A 150 2.74 -13.13 -10.21
N VAL A 151 1.50 -13.62 -10.36
CA VAL A 151 1.23 -14.80 -11.19
C VAL A 151 1.45 -14.55 -12.69
N ASN A 152 1.39 -13.29 -13.13
CA ASN A 152 1.66 -12.88 -14.51
C ASN A 152 3.13 -12.44 -14.73
N ASN A 153 4.01 -12.59 -13.74
CA ASN A 153 5.42 -12.18 -13.80
C ASN A 153 5.64 -10.73 -14.25
N SER A 154 4.73 -9.83 -13.85
CA SER A 154 4.76 -8.41 -14.24
C SER A 154 5.68 -7.57 -13.36
N VAL A 155 6.17 -8.12 -12.25
CA VAL A 155 7.07 -7.49 -11.28
C VAL A 155 8.31 -8.36 -11.11
N ALA A 156 9.46 -7.73 -10.85
CA ALA A 156 10.73 -8.40 -10.63
C ALA A 156 10.64 -9.42 -9.48
N GLU A 157 11.22 -10.59 -9.68
CA GLU A 157 11.27 -11.66 -8.68
C GLU A 157 11.90 -11.17 -7.36
N SER A 158 12.93 -10.33 -7.45
CA SER A 158 13.57 -9.74 -6.26
C SER A 158 12.61 -8.93 -5.39
N SER A 159 11.64 -8.23 -5.98
CA SER A 159 10.62 -7.49 -5.22
C SER A 159 9.59 -8.44 -4.60
N VAL A 160 9.25 -9.52 -5.30
CA VAL A 160 8.37 -10.58 -4.78
C VAL A 160 9.03 -11.30 -3.60
N GLU A 161 10.33 -11.61 -3.69
CA GLU A 161 11.07 -12.22 -2.58
C GLU A 161 11.13 -11.32 -1.34
N LYS A 162 11.41 -10.02 -1.50
CA LYS A 162 11.35 -9.05 -0.38
C LYS A 162 9.96 -9.00 0.27
N LEU A 163 8.90 -9.07 -0.55
CA LEU A 163 7.53 -9.14 -0.05
C LEU A 163 7.28 -10.42 0.76
N LYS A 164 7.71 -11.58 0.26
CA LYS A 164 7.63 -12.87 0.98
C LYS A 164 8.36 -12.80 2.31
N GLU A 165 9.60 -12.31 2.34
CA GLU A 165 10.39 -12.16 3.58
C GLU A 165 9.66 -11.30 4.63
N LEU A 166 8.95 -10.24 4.21
CA LEU A 166 8.16 -9.41 5.11
C LEU A 166 6.92 -10.14 5.64
N ILE A 167 6.11 -10.76 4.78
CA ILE A 167 4.87 -11.43 5.21
C ILE A 167 5.13 -12.70 6.03
N LEU A 168 6.26 -13.39 5.77
CA LEU A 168 6.70 -14.56 6.53
C LEU A 168 7.51 -14.19 7.78
N LYS A 169 7.66 -12.88 8.08
CA LYS A 169 8.42 -12.36 9.23
C LYS A 169 9.88 -12.83 9.29
N GLN A 170 10.48 -13.08 8.15
CA GLN A 170 11.89 -13.45 8.02
C GLN A 170 12.82 -12.22 8.06
N ARG A 171 12.24 -11.03 7.98
CA ARG A 171 12.93 -9.74 7.97
C ARG A 171 12.22 -8.76 8.91
N ASN A 172 12.97 -8.04 9.72
CA ASN A 172 12.43 -7.06 10.69
C ASN A 172 12.37 -5.61 10.17
N SER A 173 13.00 -5.35 9.04
CA SER A 173 13.02 -4.04 8.37
C SER A 173 13.35 -4.21 6.89
N ILE A 174 13.00 -3.22 6.09
CA ILE A 174 13.43 -3.11 4.71
C ILE A 174 14.29 -1.86 4.56
N ARG A 175 15.41 -1.99 3.84
CA ARG A 175 16.34 -0.90 3.56
C ARG A 175 16.29 -0.52 2.10
N PHE A 176 16.24 0.79 1.85
CA PHE A 176 16.30 1.41 0.53
C PHE A 176 17.59 2.22 0.44
N ASP A 177 18.54 1.74 -0.36
CA ASP A 177 19.86 2.37 -0.56
C ASP A 177 19.88 3.29 -1.81
N ASN A 178 18.75 3.45 -2.48
CA ASN A 178 18.58 4.24 -3.69
C ASN A 178 17.82 5.55 -3.46
N LEU A 179 17.74 5.99 -2.21
CA LEU A 179 17.21 7.30 -1.85
C LEU A 179 18.19 8.41 -2.30
N LYS A 180 17.66 9.49 -2.86
CA LYS A 180 18.46 10.67 -3.23
C LYS A 180 17.74 11.94 -2.81
N MET A 181 18.43 12.79 -2.07
CA MET A 181 17.92 14.11 -1.68
C MET A 181 17.98 15.07 -2.86
N ILE A 182 16.88 15.79 -3.13
CA ILE A 182 16.88 16.93 -4.05
C ILE A 182 17.38 18.15 -3.28
N ASP A 183 18.44 18.79 -3.78
CA ASP A 183 19.02 19.96 -3.08
C ASP A 183 18.08 21.16 -3.17
N ASN A 184 17.52 21.53 -2.04
CA ASN A 184 16.68 22.72 -1.84
C ASN A 184 17.20 23.62 -0.71
N GLY A 185 18.46 23.43 -0.31
CA GLY A 185 19.07 24.17 0.80
C GLY A 185 18.73 23.64 2.20
N VAL A 186 17.78 22.72 2.31
CA VAL A 186 17.42 22.09 3.60
C VAL A 186 18.42 20.99 3.94
N ARG A 187 18.71 20.79 5.23
CA ARG A 187 19.61 19.72 5.70
C ARG A 187 18.96 18.95 6.84
N LEU A 188 19.23 17.65 6.91
CA LEU A 188 18.79 16.84 8.03
C LEU A 188 19.58 17.18 9.29
N LYS A 189 18.90 17.32 10.41
CA LYS A 189 19.56 17.51 11.71
C LYS A 189 20.40 16.27 12.04
N ASN A 190 21.70 16.47 12.23
CA ASN A 190 22.67 15.37 12.47
C ASN A 190 22.64 14.28 11.38
N GLY A 191 22.28 14.62 10.14
CA GLY A 191 22.17 13.67 9.04
C GLY A 191 21.07 12.62 9.20
N LYS A 192 20.06 12.84 10.07
CA LYS A 192 19.03 11.86 10.39
C LYS A 192 17.65 12.48 10.49
N LEU A 193 16.62 11.76 10.03
CA LEU A 193 15.21 12.08 10.22
C LEU A 193 14.47 10.79 10.60
N GLU A 194 13.69 10.85 11.67
CA GLU A 194 12.86 9.73 12.14
C GLU A 194 11.40 10.14 12.13
N SER A 195 10.55 9.32 11.54
CA SER A 195 9.11 9.54 11.49
C SER A 195 8.37 8.28 11.03
N LYS A 196 7.04 8.34 10.93
CA LYS A 196 6.25 7.37 10.18
C LYS A 196 6.17 7.77 8.71
N ILE A 197 6.15 6.78 7.80
CA ILE A 197 5.92 7.01 6.37
C ILE A 197 4.48 6.65 5.99
N ILE A 198 3.82 7.51 5.23
CA ILE A 198 2.45 7.34 4.72
C ILE A 198 2.38 7.77 3.26
N GLY A 199 1.27 7.53 2.60
CA GLY A 199 1.04 7.95 1.21
C GLY A 199 0.80 6.78 0.27
N GLY A 200 1.30 6.89 -0.97
CA GLY A 200 1.14 5.93 -2.05
C GLY A 200 0.89 6.64 -3.38
N ASN A 201 -0.10 6.17 -4.14
CA ASN A 201 -0.46 6.78 -5.43
C ASN A 201 -0.90 8.24 -5.24
N MET A 202 -0.24 9.17 -5.95
CA MET A 202 -0.44 10.62 -5.76
C MET A 202 -1.86 11.06 -6.15
N THR A 203 -2.40 10.50 -7.22
CA THR A 203 -3.80 10.76 -7.64
C THR A 203 -4.78 10.39 -6.52
N LEU A 204 -4.58 9.26 -5.83
CA LEU A 204 -5.45 8.85 -4.72
C LEU A 204 -5.21 9.70 -3.46
N VAL A 205 -3.98 10.13 -3.22
CA VAL A 205 -3.68 11.09 -2.14
C VAL A 205 -4.43 12.40 -2.39
N GLU A 206 -4.37 12.94 -3.61
CA GLU A 206 -5.10 14.15 -4.01
C GLU A 206 -6.62 13.95 -3.89
N ASN A 207 -7.16 12.83 -4.37
CA ASN A 207 -8.59 12.51 -4.27
C ASN A 207 -9.11 12.39 -2.84
N SER A 208 -8.22 12.26 -1.85
CA SER A 208 -8.61 12.23 -0.44
C SER A 208 -9.01 13.60 0.11
N ILE A 209 -8.61 14.70 -0.54
CA ILE A 209 -8.84 16.08 -0.06
C ILE A 209 -10.33 16.37 0.08
N GLY A 210 -10.72 16.90 1.23
CA GLY A 210 -12.11 17.27 1.54
C GLY A 210 -13.03 16.09 1.85
N THR A 211 -12.48 14.86 1.93
CA THR A 211 -13.25 13.65 2.25
C THR A 211 -13.08 13.23 3.72
N ALA A 212 -13.91 12.27 4.16
CA ALA A 212 -13.79 11.66 5.49
C ALA A 212 -12.49 10.87 5.70
N TRP A 213 -11.74 10.57 4.62
CA TRP A 213 -10.48 9.85 4.63
C TRP A 213 -9.30 10.71 4.14
N GLN A 214 -9.44 12.05 4.19
CA GLN A 214 -8.35 12.94 3.83
C GLN A 214 -7.07 12.56 4.55
N ILE A 215 -5.98 12.42 3.79
CA ILE A 215 -4.68 12.06 4.35
C ILE A 215 -4.22 13.10 5.39
N ASN A 216 -3.65 12.61 6.47
CA ASN A 216 -3.02 13.46 7.50
C ASN A 216 -1.51 13.24 7.50
N ALA A 217 -0.78 14.09 6.76
CA ALA A 217 0.66 14.00 6.60
C ALA A 217 1.46 14.80 7.65
N LYS A 218 0.77 15.51 8.56
CA LYS A 218 1.45 16.25 9.63
C LYS A 218 2.32 15.34 10.48
N ASP A 219 3.54 15.79 10.76
CA ASP A 219 4.57 15.09 11.54
C ASP A 219 4.96 13.72 10.93
N LYS A 220 4.82 13.54 9.58
CA LYS A 220 5.13 12.30 8.88
C LYS A 220 5.95 12.53 7.61
N ILE A 221 6.50 11.46 7.08
CA ILE A 221 7.09 11.40 5.74
C ILE A 221 5.96 11.06 4.77
N LEU A 222 5.77 11.87 3.73
CA LEU A 222 4.78 11.62 2.68
C LEU A 222 5.47 11.00 1.47
N PHE A 223 5.08 9.78 1.12
CA PHE A 223 5.49 9.06 -0.07
C PHE A 223 4.46 9.25 -1.19
N LEU A 224 4.94 9.59 -2.40
CA LEU A 224 4.11 9.83 -3.58
C LEU A 224 4.72 9.10 -4.80
N GLU A 225 3.92 8.33 -5.50
CA GLU A 225 4.25 7.70 -6.77
C GLU A 225 3.05 7.78 -7.72
N ASP A 226 3.23 7.65 -9.04
CA ASP A 226 2.08 7.60 -9.95
C ASP A 226 2.42 6.95 -11.30
N ILE A 227 1.40 6.71 -12.12
CA ILE A 227 1.53 6.12 -13.45
C ILE A 227 0.63 6.83 -14.47
N ARG A 228 1.15 7.02 -15.69
CA ARG A 228 0.40 7.56 -16.84
C ARG A 228 -0.22 8.95 -16.59
N VAL A 229 0.43 9.77 -15.80
CA VAL A 229 0.07 11.16 -15.56
C VAL A 229 0.98 12.09 -16.36
N TYR A 230 0.43 13.18 -16.88
CA TYR A 230 1.26 14.18 -17.58
C TYR A 230 2.07 15.00 -16.57
N PRO A 231 3.28 15.46 -16.91
CA PRO A 231 4.11 16.27 -16.01
C PRO A 231 3.39 17.51 -15.47
N TYR A 232 2.62 18.22 -16.30
CA TYR A 232 1.81 19.35 -15.87
C TYR A 232 0.68 18.98 -14.91
N SER A 233 0.19 17.72 -14.99
CA SER A 233 -0.80 17.23 -14.02
C SER A 233 -0.14 16.92 -12.67
N ILE A 234 1.08 16.37 -12.67
CA ILE A 234 1.88 16.18 -11.45
C ILE A 234 2.08 17.53 -10.75
N GLU A 235 2.51 18.55 -11.50
CA GLU A 235 2.71 19.89 -10.96
C GLU A 235 1.41 20.46 -10.36
N ARG A 236 0.30 20.37 -11.09
CA ARG A 236 -1.01 20.83 -10.64
C ARG A 236 -1.48 20.10 -9.37
N SER A 237 -1.29 18.78 -9.30
CA SER A 237 -1.65 18.00 -8.11
C SER A 237 -0.80 18.41 -6.89
N LEU A 238 0.52 18.66 -7.08
CA LEU A 238 1.38 19.18 -6.01
C LEU A 238 0.94 20.57 -5.54
N ASP A 239 0.54 21.46 -6.46
CA ASP A 239 -0.01 22.77 -6.13
C ASP A 239 -1.35 22.65 -5.38
N HIS A 240 -2.22 21.71 -5.79
CA HIS A 240 -3.47 21.44 -5.11
C HIS A 240 -3.24 20.91 -3.68
N LEU A 241 -2.36 19.92 -3.51
CA LEU A 241 -1.97 19.40 -2.20
C LEU A 241 -1.41 20.53 -1.29
N LYS A 242 -0.62 21.45 -1.87
CA LYS A 242 -0.08 22.60 -1.15
C LYS A 242 -1.19 23.59 -0.73
N GLN A 243 -2.10 23.94 -1.63
CA GLN A 243 -3.23 24.82 -1.34
C GLN A 243 -4.23 24.21 -0.35
N ALA A 244 -4.32 22.87 -0.33
CA ALA A 244 -5.15 22.12 0.62
C ALA A 244 -4.43 21.90 1.97
N HIS A 245 -3.26 22.50 2.18
CA HIS A 245 -2.48 22.41 3.43
C HIS A 245 -2.01 20.97 3.80
N ILE A 246 -1.93 20.06 2.83
CA ILE A 246 -1.49 18.68 3.07
C ILE A 246 -0.02 18.63 3.47
N PHE A 247 0.80 19.58 3.02
CA PHE A 247 2.22 19.65 3.36
C PHE A 247 2.53 20.40 4.68
N ASP A 248 1.51 20.92 5.36
CA ASP A 248 1.73 21.65 6.62
C ASP A 248 2.23 20.70 7.72
N GLY A 249 3.44 20.95 8.20
CA GLY A 249 4.08 20.12 9.22
C GLY A 249 4.61 18.77 8.73
N VAL A 250 4.67 18.54 7.41
CA VAL A 250 5.32 17.34 6.84
C VAL A 250 6.82 17.34 7.17
N HIS A 251 7.33 16.21 7.61
CA HIS A 251 8.76 16.05 7.92
C HIS A 251 9.64 15.88 6.67
N ALA A 252 9.12 15.21 5.64
CA ALA A 252 9.76 15.06 4.33
C ALA A 252 8.76 14.59 3.28
N VAL A 253 9.08 14.81 2.00
CA VAL A 253 8.40 14.18 0.87
C VAL A 253 9.38 13.25 0.15
N ILE A 254 8.92 12.05 -0.21
CA ILE A 254 9.66 11.09 -1.03
C ILE A 254 8.86 10.83 -2.29
N PHE A 255 9.43 11.13 -3.45
CA PHE A 255 8.90 10.73 -4.74
C PHE A 255 9.42 9.34 -5.09
N GLY A 256 8.52 8.37 -5.21
CA GLY A 256 8.77 7.05 -5.79
C GLY A 256 8.82 7.10 -7.32
N ASP A 257 8.47 5.97 -7.94
CA ASP A 257 8.45 5.89 -9.40
C ASP A 257 7.26 6.63 -9.99
N PHE A 258 7.51 7.44 -11.01
CA PHE A 258 6.51 8.03 -11.89
C PHE A 258 6.67 7.38 -13.26
N VAL A 259 5.79 6.41 -13.58
CA VAL A 259 5.99 5.50 -14.72
C VAL A 259 5.08 5.86 -15.88
N ASN A 260 5.64 5.82 -17.11
CA ASN A 260 4.90 6.15 -18.35
C ASN A 260 4.22 7.54 -18.28
N CYS A 261 4.90 8.52 -17.71
CA CYS A 261 4.41 9.89 -17.51
C CYS A 261 4.71 10.80 -18.69
N TYR A 262 4.81 10.24 -19.90
CA TYR A 262 4.96 10.93 -21.20
C TYR A 262 6.29 11.67 -21.41
N ASN A 263 6.95 12.18 -20.37
CA ASN A 263 8.25 12.85 -20.48
C ASN A 263 8.96 12.83 -19.11
N ASP A 264 9.90 11.93 -18.93
CA ASP A 264 10.61 11.73 -17.66
C ASP A 264 11.44 12.97 -17.26
N ASN A 265 12.05 13.66 -18.24
CA ASN A 265 12.82 14.88 -17.96
C ASN A 265 11.94 16.00 -17.37
N LEU A 266 10.72 16.17 -17.90
CA LEU A 266 9.77 17.13 -17.33
C LEU A 266 9.26 16.72 -15.96
N VAL A 267 9.11 15.43 -15.69
CA VAL A 267 8.77 14.92 -14.35
C VAL A 267 9.85 15.31 -13.33
N GLU A 268 11.13 15.10 -13.68
CA GLU A 268 12.23 15.49 -12.79
C GLU A 268 12.28 17.02 -12.57
N ILE A 269 12.05 17.82 -13.62
CA ILE A 269 11.94 19.29 -13.49
C ILE A 269 10.81 19.69 -12.52
N VAL A 270 9.66 19.03 -12.59
CA VAL A 270 8.53 19.29 -11.65
C VAL A 270 8.93 18.96 -10.22
N LYS A 271 9.58 17.82 -9.97
CA LYS A 271 10.07 17.43 -8.65
C LYS A 271 11.07 18.45 -8.10
N GLU A 272 12.01 18.91 -8.92
CA GLU A 272 12.99 19.93 -8.51
C GLU A 272 12.34 21.29 -8.20
N ARG A 273 11.37 21.72 -9.03
CA ARG A 273 10.60 22.95 -8.79
C ARG A 273 9.80 22.86 -7.49
N PHE A 274 9.15 21.74 -7.26
CA PHE A 274 8.45 21.49 -6.00
C PHE A 274 9.43 21.58 -4.82
N ALA A 275 10.56 20.87 -4.87
CA ALA A 275 11.54 20.87 -3.81
C ALA A 275 12.02 22.30 -3.47
N LYS A 276 12.29 23.13 -4.48
CA LYS A 276 12.68 24.55 -4.29
C LYS A 276 11.55 25.42 -3.71
N SER A 277 10.30 24.97 -3.76
CA SER A 277 9.13 25.72 -3.28
C SER A 277 8.73 25.40 -1.83
N VAL A 278 9.43 24.50 -1.16
CA VAL A 278 9.12 24.02 0.19
C VAL A 278 10.34 24.13 1.12
N ASN A 279 10.10 24.10 2.44
CA ASN A 279 11.12 24.28 3.47
C ASN A 279 11.40 23.00 4.28
N PHE A 280 11.07 21.85 3.73
CA PHE A 280 11.38 20.53 4.28
C PHE A 280 12.18 19.69 3.28
N PRO A 281 12.85 18.60 3.72
CA PRO A 281 13.61 17.71 2.85
C PRO A 281 12.71 17.03 1.79
N VAL A 282 13.20 16.95 0.55
CA VAL A 282 12.56 16.25 -0.56
C VAL A 282 13.52 15.23 -1.13
N PHE A 283 13.05 14.01 -1.33
CA PHE A 283 13.83 12.90 -1.85
C PHE A 283 13.18 12.28 -3.07
N THR A 284 13.98 11.59 -3.87
CA THR A 284 13.56 10.62 -4.87
C THR A 284 14.00 9.23 -4.45
N MET A 285 13.21 8.22 -4.77
CA MET A 285 13.49 6.81 -4.50
C MET A 285 12.95 5.97 -5.65
N LYS A 286 13.82 5.23 -6.33
CA LYS A 286 13.43 4.34 -7.43
C LYS A 286 13.07 2.94 -6.91
N GLY A 287 12.28 2.20 -7.69
CA GLY A 287 11.91 0.82 -7.41
C GLY A 287 10.78 0.66 -6.40
N VAL A 288 9.99 1.72 -6.17
CA VAL A 288 8.73 1.65 -5.42
C VAL A 288 7.66 2.42 -6.17
N GLY A 289 6.61 1.73 -6.62
CA GLY A 289 5.51 2.28 -7.42
C GLY A 289 5.07 1.32 -8.52
N HIS A 290 4.85 1.84 -9.75
CA HIS A 290 4.33 1.06 -10.88
C HIS A 290 5.42 0.51 -11.82
N GLY A 291 6.69 0.56 -11.44
CA GLY A 291 7.80 0.01 -12.22
C GLY A 291 7.84 -1.53 -12.21
N HIS A 292 8.71 -2.10 -13.05
CA HIS A 292 8.99 -3.55 -13.01
C HIS A 292 9.60 -3.96 -11.66
N ILE A 293 10.48 -3.14 -11.10
CA ILE A 293 10.86 -3.24 -9.68
C ILE A 293 9.79 -2.51 -8.88
N ASN A 294 9.18 -3.19 -7.92
CA ASN A 294 8.21 -2.61 -6.99
C ASN A 294 8.41 -3.21 -5.61
N ASP A 295 9.45 -2.73 -4.94
CA ASP A 295 9.80 -3.18 -3.60
C ASP A 295 8.70 -2.83 -2.59
N PRO A 296 8.37 -3.71 -1.67
CA PRO A 296 7.32 -3.48 -0.70
C PRO A 296 7.70 -2.37 0.28
N LEU A 297 6.79 -1.41 0.50
CA LEU A 297 6.98 -0.31 1.44
C LEU A 297 5.94 -0.40 2.57
N PRO A 298 6.35 -0.78 3.79
CA PRO A 298 5.48 -0.72 4.95
C PRO A 298 5.04 0.72 5.25
N LEU A 299 3.73 0.96 5.31
CA LEU A 299 3.15 2.27 5.55
C LEU A 299 2.63 2.41 6.99
N ASN A 300 2.65 3.65 7.51
CA ASN A 300 2.35 4.01 8.89
C ASN A 300 3.26 3.32 9.90
N THR A 301 4.49 3.02 9.49
CA THR A 301 5.53 2.38 10.30
C THR A 301 6.67 3.32 10.59
N HIS A 302 7.44 3.05 11.63
CA HIS A 302 8.61 3.83 11.98
C HIS A 302 9.66 3.73 10.87
N THR A 303 10.12 4.88 10.43
CA THR A 303 11.03 5.06 9.30
C THR A 303 12.17 5.98 9.69
N ILE A 304 13.38 5.60 9.32
CA ILE A 304 14.59 6.36 9.55
C ILE A 304 15.25 6.68 8.21
N ILE A 305 15.35 7.95 7.88
CA ILE A 305 16.21 8.42 6.78
C ILE A 305 17.55 8.83 7.37
N SER A 306 18.64 8.39 6.75
CA SER A 306 20.01 8.70 7.19
C SER A 306 20.87 9.14 6.01
N ILE A 307 21.76 10.11 6.26
CA ILE A 307 22.81 10.55 5.34
C ILE A 307 24.14 10.30 6.03
N GLN A 308 24.94 9.36 5.51
CA GLN A 308 26.25 8.99 6.06
C GLN A 308 27.27 8.88 4.93
N ASN A 309 28.39 9.57 5.03
CA ASN A 309 29.45 9.56 4.03
C ASN A 309 28.92 9.81 2.60
N GLU A 310 28.06 10.84 2.45
CA GLU A 310 27.40 11.22 1.18
C GLU A 310 26.47 10.16 0.60
N LYS A 311 26.13 9.12 1.37
CA LYS A 311 25.14 8.10 1.00
C LYS A 311 23.86 8.32 1.78
N GLU A 312 22.77 8.32 1.04
CA GLU A 312 21.41 8.46 1.59
C GLU A 312 20.73 7.10 1.56
N PHE A 313 20.10 6.75 2.66
CA PHE A 313 19.33 5.51 2.76
C PHE A 313 18.16 5.66 3.70
N MET A 314 17.17 4.80 3.52
CA MET A 314 16.00 4.75 4.36
C MET A 314 15.79 3.33 4.89
N ASP A 315 15.68 3.21 6.21
CA ASP A 315 15.28 1.99 6.90
C ASP A 315 13.83 2.11 7.36
N VAL A 316 12.99 1.20 6.92
CA VAL A 316 11.57 1.13 7.29
C VAL A 316 11.34 -0.12 8.12
N GLN A 317 10.79 0.04 9.32
CA GLN A 317 10.51 -1.09 10.20
C GLN A 317 9.39 -1.96 9.64
N GLN A 318 9.48 -3.25 9.93
CA GLN A 318 8.44 -4.21 9.61
C GLN A 318 7.13 -3.85 10.33
N LEU A 319 6.05 -4.28 9.71
CA LEU A 319 4.70 -4.30 10.25
C LEU A 319 4.67 -5.23 11.47
N TYR A 320 4.17 -4.72 12.57
CA TYR A 320 4.01 -5.34 13.88
C TYR A 320 4.89 -6.57 14.20
N LYS A 321 5.24 -6.69 15.46
CA LYS A 321 6.05 -7.78 16.04
C LYS A 321 5.24 -9.08 16.18
#